data_c62ce5cd3c39336657cab8875d435e42
#
_entry.id   c62ce5cd3c39336657cab8875d435e42
#
_cell.length_a   1.000
_cell.length_b   1.000
_cell.length_c   1.000
_cell.angle_alpha   90.00
_cell.angle_beta   90.00
_cell.angle_gamma   90.00
#
_symmetry.space_group_name_H-M   'P 1'
#
loop_
_entity.id
_entity.type
_entity.pdbx_description
1 polymer ?
#
loop_
_entity_poly.entity_id
_entity_poly.type
_entity_poly.pdbx_seq_one_letter_code
_entity_poly.pdbx_strand_id
1 'polypeptide(L)'
;MYNSAVKKGRCGEHGRKGRKERMNKGNQLYEGKAKKVFETENPEYLIVSYKDDATAFNGLKKGTIAGKGVINNQMSNRLMQLLEKNGVPTHFVEELNERETVVKRVKIVPLEVIIRNISAGSFAKHYGVEEGIVFPEPTIEFSYKNDELGDPLLNAYHAQALGLVTKEETETIKKYAFKVNDTA
;
A
#
# COMPACT_ATOMS: atom_id res chain seq x y z
N MET A 1 -20.93 -3.37 71.15
CA MET A 1 -22.30 -3.66 70.62
C MET A 1 -22.35 -3.19 69.17
N TYR A 2 -22.94 -4.01 68.35
CA TYR A 2 -23.26 -3.90 66.92
C TYR A 2 -22.19 -4.35 65.91
N ASN A 3 -22.34 -5.62 65.59
CA ASN A 3 -21.93 -6.28 64.36
C ASN A 3 -22.71 -5.74 63.15
N SER A 4 -22.05 -5.52 62.04
CA SER A 4 -22.73 -5.62 60.75
C SER A 4 -21.80 -6.25 59.69
N ALA A 5 -22.21 -7.42 59.23
CA ALA A 5 -21.56 -8.24 58.21
C ALA A 5 -21.61 -7.54 56.83
N VAL A 6 -20.47 -7.37 56.19
CA VAL A 6 -20.39 -6.97 54.81
C VAL A 6 -20.33 -8.24 53.94
N LYS A 7 -21.38 -8.47 53.16
CA LYS A 7 -21.45 -9.50 52.13
C LYS A 7 -20.44 -9.23 51.01
N LYS A 8 -19.50 -10.14 50.79
CA LYS A 8 -18.66 -10.21 49.61
C LYS A 8 -19.50 -10.54 48.38
N GLY A 9 -19.73 -9.54 47.54
CA GLY A 9 -20.25 -9.75 46.21
C GLY A 9 -19.14 -10.35 45.32
N ARG A 10 -19.36 -11.55 44.78
CA ARG A 10 -18.52 -12.13 43.72
C ARG A 10 -18.72 -11.30 42.44
N CYS A 11 -17.70 -10.56 42.05
CA CYS A 11 -17.60 -9.96 40.74
C CYS A 11 -17.26 -11.10 39.75
N GLY A 12 -18.23 -11.53 38.96
CA GLY A 12 -18.02 -12.48 37.88
C GLY A 12 -17.32 -11.75 36.73
N GLU A 13 -16.03 -12.00 36.55
CA GLU A 13 -15.29 -11.64 35.35
C GLU A 13 -15.78 -12.54 34.20
N HIS A 14 -16.79 -12.08 33.48
CA HIS A 14 -17.07 -12.58 32.14
C HIS A 14 -16.22 -11.77 31.16
N GLY A 15 -14.99 -12.25 30.96
CA GLY A 15 -14.17 -11.83 29.83
C GLY A 15 -14.89 -12.16 28.51
N ARG A 16 -15.67 -11.22 28.01
CA ARG A 16 -16.12 -11.24 26.62
C ARG A 16 -14.88 -11.02 25.76
N LYS A 17 -14.25 -12.10 25.30
CA LYS A 17 -13.38 -12.05 24.13
C LYS A 17 -14.21 -11.46 23.00
N GLY A 18 -13.95 -10.20 22.66
CA GLY A 18 -14.60 -9.51 21.57
C GLY A 18 -14.46 -10.33 20.29
N ARG A 19 -15.58 -10.85 19.81
CA ARG A 19 -15.68 -11.40 18.46
C ARG A 19 -15.31 -10.26 17.53
N LYS A 20 -14.14 -10.32 16.88
CA LYS A 20 -13.79 -9.37 15.83
C LYS A 20 -14.94 -9.42 14.82
N GLU A 21 -15.72 -8.36 14.75
CA GLU A 21 -16.78 -8.24 13.74
C GLU A 21 -16.08 -8.33 12.39
N ARG A 22 -16.43 -9.35 11.60
CA ARG A 22 -15.93 -9.48 10.23
C ARG A 22 -16.47 -8.29 9.45
N MET A 23 -15.57 -7.46 8.95
CA MET A 23 -15.96 -6.37 8.04
C MET A 23 -16.57 -6.97 6.78
N ASN A 24 -17.80 -6.55 6.47
CA ASN A 24 -18.51 -7.00 5.28
C ASN A 24 -18.14 -6.14 4.07
N LYS A 25 -18.06 -6.79 2.93
CA LYS A 25 -17.81 -6.15 1.65
C LYS A 25 -19.09 -5.42 1.19
N GLY A 26 -18.97 -4.10 0.95
CA GLY A 26 -20.02 -3.25 0.40
C GLY A 26 -19.92 -3.09 -1.12
N ASN A 27 -20.26 -1.89 -1.62
CA ASN A 27 -20.22 -1.60 -3.05
C ASN A 27 -18.79 -1.56 -3.59
N GLN A 28 -18.63 -1.97 -4.86
CA GLN A 28 -17.34 -1.84 -5.55
C GLN A 28 -17.12 -0.37 -5.92
N LEU A 29 -16.01 0.21 -5.45
CA LEU A 29 -15.61 1.58 -5.75
C LEU A 29 -14.72 1.69 -6.98
N TYR A 30 -13.86 0.70 -7.18
CA TYR A 30 -12.82 0.75 -8.20
C TYR A 30 -12.45 -0.66 -8.66
N GLU A 31 -12.08 -0.77 -9.95
CA GLU A 31 -11.46 -1.96 -10.51
C GLU A 31 -10.27 -1.57 -11.37
N GLY A 32 -9.10 -2.09 -11.02
CA GLY A 32 -7.86 -1.95 -11.77
C GLY A 32 -7.43 -3.27 -12.44
N LYS A 33 -6.22 -3.24 -12.99
CA LYS A 33 -5.62 -4.39 -13.69
C LYS A 33 -5.46 -5.62 -12.78
N ALA A 34 -5.10 -5.42 -11.50
CA ALA A 34 -4.74 -6.49 -10.58
C ALA A 34 -5.69 -6.65 -9.38
N LYS A 35 -6.56 -5.69 -9.10
CA LYS A 35 -7.35 -5.65 -7.89
C LYS A 35 -8.67 -4.90 -8.06
N LYS A 36 -9.64 -5.25 -7.21
CA LYS A 36 -10.89 -4.51 -6.97
C LYS A 36 -10.87 -3.92 -5.58
N VAL A 37 -11.51 -2.77 -5.40
CA VAL A 37 -11.63 -2.09 -4.11
C VAL A 37 -13.10 -1.93 -3.77
N PHE A 38 -13.45 -2.28 -2.54
CA PHE A 38 -14.83 -2.26 -2.05
C PHE A 38 -14.94 -1.39 -0.80
N GLU A 39 -16.09 -0.80 -0.60
CA GLU A 39 -16.47 -0.17 0.66
C GLU A 39 -16.61 -1.21 1.76
N THR A 40 -16.58 -0.71 3.00
CA THR A 40 -16.99 -1.45 4.20
C THR A 40 -18.06 -0.66 4.94
N GLU A 41 -18.63 -1.25 5.98
CA GLU A 41 -19.56 -0.57 6.89
C GLU A 41 -18.91 0.62 7.60
N ASN A 42 -17.59 0.58 7.81
CA ASN A 42 -16.83 1.69 8.36
C ASN A 42 -16.14 2.49 7.23
N PRO A 43 -16.49 3.77 7.01
CA PRO A 43 -15.94 4.58 5.91
C PRO A 43 -14.44 4.82 5.97
N GLU A 44 -13.77 4.55 7.10
CA GLU A 44 -12.32 4.67 7.25
C GLU A 44 -11.55 3.49 6.65
N TYR A 45 -12.25 2.39 6.30
CA TYR A 45 -11.64 1.17 5.78
C TYR A 45 -12.21 0.77 4.43
N LEU A 46 -11.39 0.06 3.67
CA LEU A 46 -11.73 -0.53 2.38
C LEU A 46 -11.29 -1.99 2.37
N ILE A 47 -11.92 -2.79 1.51
CA ILE A 47 -11.46 -4.15 1.21
C ILE A 47 -10.84 -4.15 -0.18
N VAL A 48 -9.60 -4.61 -0.26
CA VAL A 48 -8.90 -4.88 -1.52
C VAL A 48 -8.99 -6.36 -1.83
N SER A 49 -9.52 -6.71 -3.01
CA SER A 49 -9.65 -8.07 -3.51
C SER A 49 -8.77 -8.25 -4.75
N TYR A 50 -7.82 -9.15 -4.70
CA TYR A 50 -6.84 -9.36 -5.77
C TYR A 50 -7.34 -10.33 -6.84
N LYS A 51 -7.08 -9.98 -8.11
CA LYS A 51 -7.52 -10.70 -9.30
C LYS A 51 -6.40 -11.58 -9.85
N ASP A 52 -6.81 -12.61 -10.58
CA ASP A 52 -5.89 -13.46 -11.34
C ASP A 52 -5.58 -12.91 -12.74
N ASP A 53 -6.19 -11.76 -13.08
CA ASP A 53 -5.99 -11.11 -14.37
C ASP A 53 -4.52 -10.69 -14.56
N ALA A 54 -4.02 -10.95 -15.75
CA ALA A 54 -2.71 -10.50 -16.21
C ALA A 54 -2.88 -9.71 -17.51
N THR A 55 -2.17 -8.58 -17.61
CA THR A 55 -2.13 -7.76 -18.81
C THR A 55 -0.68 -7.49 -19.20
N ALA A 56 -0.42 -7.45 -20.50
CA ALA A 56 0.87 -7.08 -21.06
C ALA A 56 0.66 -6.08 -22.23
N PHE A 57 1.73 -5.35 -22.59
CA PHE A 57 1.73 -4.37 -23.70
C PHE A 57 0.60 -3.35 -23.56
N ASN A 58 0.55 -2.61 -22.43
CA ASN A 58 -0.49 -1.63 -22.13
C ASN A 58 -1.93 -2.15 -22.27
N GLY A 59 -2.15 -3.42 -21.89
CA GLY A 59 -3.48 -4.04 -21.93
C GLY A 59 -3.89 -4.64 -23.27
N LEU A 60 -3.02 -4.64 -24.27
CA LEU A 60 -3.27 -5.27 -25.58
C LEU A 60 -3.35 -6.81 -25.46
N LYS A 61 -2.59 -7.40 -24.56
CA LYS A 61 -2.71 -8.83 -24.23
C LYS A 61 -3.35 -8.97 -22.85
N LYS A 62 -4.39 -9.76 -22.78
CA LYS A 62 -5.11 -10.10 -21.54
C LYS A 62 -5.11 -11.62 -21.37
N GLY A 63 -4.96 -12.07 -20.14
CA GLY A 63 -5.00 -13.48 -19.76
C GLY A 63 -5.28 -13.63 -18.27
N THR A 64 -5.38 -14.86 -17.83
CA THR A 64 -5.58 -15.22 -16.42
C THR A 64 -4.46 -16.14 -15.99
N ILE A 65 -3.86 -15.87 -14.83
CA ILE A 65 -2.87 -16.73 -14.19
C ILE A 65 -3.47 -17.21 -12.87
N ALA A 66 -3.88 -18.47 -12.82
CA ALA A 66 -4.48 -19.05 -11.64
C ALA A 66 -3.59 -18.90 -10.40
N GLY A 67 -4.16 -18.41 -9.30
CA GLY A 67 -3.45 -18.19 -8.04
C GLY A 67 -2.66 -16.87 -7.96
N LYS A 68 -2.53 -16.09 -9.04
CA LYS A 68 -1.81 -14.80 -9.01
C LYS A 68 -2.36 -13.85 -7.96
N GLY A 69 -3.70 -13.78 -7.82
CA GLY A 69 -4.35 -12.92 -6.82
C GLY A 69 -4.00 -13.33 -5.39
N VAL A 70 -3.94 -14.64 -5.11
CA VAL A 70 -3.53 -15.17 -3.80
C VAL A 70 -2.09 -14.74 -3.48
N ILE A 71 -1.17 -14.99 -4.40
CA ILE A 71 0.24 -14.62 -4.22
C ILE A 71 0.40 -13.11 -4.03
N ASN A 72 -0.26 -12.31 -4.84
CA ASN A 72 -0.20 -10.85 -4.74
C ASN A 72 -0.72 -10.35 -3.39
N ASN A 73 -1.82 -10.90 -2.88
CA ASN A 73 -2.36 -10.54 -1.58
C ASN A 73 -1.36 -10.89 -0.45
N GLN A 74 -0.89 -12.12 -0.43
CA GLN A 74 0.03 -12.60 0.60
C GLN A 74 1.36 -11.84 0.60
N MET A 75 1.96 -11.62 -0.58
CA MET A 75 3.19 -10.83 -0.71
C MET A 75 2.99 -9.40 -0.24
N SER A 76 1.93 -8.72 -0.69
CA SER A 76 1.63 -7.35 -0.27
C SER A 76 1.47 -7.25 1.24
N ASN A 77 0.70 -8.15 1.85
CA ASN A 77 0.47 -8.17 3.29
C ASN A 77 1.78 -8.40 4.07
N ARG A 78 2.60 -9.33 3.61
CA ARG A 78 3.89 -9.63 4.25
C ARG A 78 4.86 -8.45 4.17
N LEU A 79 4.97 -7.82 3.01
CA LEU A 79 5.83 -6.65 2.82
C LEU A 79 5.34 -5.45 3.64
N MET A 80 4.05 -5.16 3.66
CA MET A 80 3.49 -4.07 4.48
C MET A 80 3.76 -4.29 5.97
N GLN A 81 3.58 -5.51 6.48
CA GLN A 81 3.89 -5.84 7.88
C GLN A 81 5.39 -5.72 8.18
N LEU A 82 6.26 -6.08 7.23
CA LEU A 82 7.71 -5.88 7.36
C LEU A 82 8.05 -4.39 7.45
N LEU A 83 7.47 -3.57 6.59
CA LEU A 83 7.64 -2.12 6.59
C LEU A 83 7.18 -1.50 7.91
N GLU A 84 6.01 -1.89 8.44
CA GLU A 84 5.51 -1.40 9.73
C GLU A 84 6.43 -1.76 10.89
N LYS A 85 6.96 -2.98 10.91
CA LYS A 85 7.99 -3.39 11.90
C LYS A 85 9.24 -2.53 11.87
N ASN A 86 9.59 -2.00 10.69
CA ASN A 86 10.70 -1.09 10.48
C ASN A 86 10.30 0.39 10.58
N GLY A 87 9.09 0.70 11.07
CA GLY A 87 8.62 2.06 11.32
C GLY A 87 8.27 2.86 10.05
N VAL A 88 7.88 2.18 8.97
CA VAL A 88 7.22 2.77 7.80
C VAL A 88 5.72 2.53 7.92
N PRO A 89 4.90 3.56 8.13
CA PRO A 89 3.45 3.38 8.23
C PRO A 89 2.87 2.91 6.90
N THR A 90 1.97 1.94 6.95
CA THR A 90 1.25 1.46 5.77
C THR A 90 -0.27 1.61 5.94
N HIS A 91 -1.01 1.33 4.87
CA HIS A 91 -2.47 1.28 4.93
C HIS A 91 -3.02 -0.11 5.30
N PHE A 92 -2.17 -1.10 5.53
CA PHE A 92 -2.57 -2.45 5.95
C PHE A 92 -3.29 -2.41 7.30
N VAL A 93 -4.34 -3.22 7.43
CA VAL A 93 -5.08 -3.42 8.69
C VAL A 93 -5.09 -4.90 9.06
N GLU A 94 -5.73 -5.73 8.24
CA GLU A 94 -5.78 -7.17 8.47
C GLU A 94 -6.08 -7.94 7.17
N GLU A 95 -5.61 -9.18 7.11
CA GLU A 95 -5.97 -10.13 6.07
C GLU A 95 -7.31 -10.78 6.41
N LEU A 96 -8.28 -10.71 5.47
CA LEU A 96 -9.58 -11.35 5.63
C LEU A 96 -9.56 -12.80 5.17
N ASN A 97 -8.91 -13.06 4.06
CA ASN A 97 -8.74 -14.38 3.45
C ASN A 97 -7.54 -14.34 2.48
N GLU A 98 -7.29 -15.44 1.80
CA GLU A 98 -6.15 -15.59 0.89
C GLU A 98 -6.07 -14.54 -0.24
N ARG A 99 -7.20 -13.87 -0.60
CA ARG A 99 -7.29 -12.91 -1.70
C ARG A 99 -7.69 -11.51 -1.28
N GLU A 100 -8.08 -11.31 -0.02
CA GLU A 100 -8.69 -10.07 0.42
C GLU A 100 -8.06 -9.53 1.70
N THR A 101 -7.83 -8.24 1.71
CA THR A 101 -7.22 -7.50 2.82
C THR A 101 -8.01 -6.24 3.12
N VAL A 102 -8.24 -5.98 4.41
CA VAL A 102 -8.73 -4.68 4.90
C VAL A 102 -7.56 -3.70 4.92
N VAL A 103 -7.81 -2.54 4.37
CA VAL A 103 -6.86 -1.43 4.34
C VAL A 103 -7.52 -0.13 4.83
N LYS A 104 -6.72 0.78 5.36
CA LYS A 104 -7.18 2.15 5.65
C LYS A 104 -7.55 2.85 4.35
N ARG A 105 -8.63 3.64 4.37
CA ARG A 105 -8.97 4.55 3.28
C ARG A 105 -7.96 5.69 3.26
N VAL A 106 -7.20 5.80 2.20
CA VAL A 106 -6.18 6.84 2.03
C VAL A 106 -6.42 7.63 0.74
N LYS A 107 -5.98 8.89 0.73
CA LYS A 107 -5.89 9.67 -0.51
C LYS A 107 -4.56 9.34 -1.18
N ILE A 108 -4.63 8.87 -2.42
CA ILE A 108 -3.43 8.54 -3.20
C ILE A 108 -2.85 9.84 -3.76
N VAL A 109 -1.55 10.04 -3.56
CA VAL A 109 -0.80 11.08 -4.25
C VAL A 109 -0.55 10.59 -5.69
N PRO A 110 -0.85 11.39 -6.73
CA PRO A 110 -0.74 10.95 -8.12
C PRO A 110 0.72 10.97 -8.62
N LEU A 111 1.61 10.40 -7.83
CA LEU A 111 3.04 10.26 -8.15
C LEU A 111 3.46 8.80 -8.03
N GLU A 112 4.24 8.33 -8.98
CA GLU A 112 5.10 7.17 -8.85
C GLU A 112 6.44 7.63 -8.31
N VAL A 113 6.93 6.97 -7.26
CA VAL A 113 8.21 7.29 -6.63
C VAL A 113 9.15 6.11 -6.86
N ILE A 114 10.27 6.36 -7.51
CA ILE A 114 11.18 5.33 -7.98
C ILE A 114 12.55 5.53 -7.33
N ILE A 115 13.01 4.53 -6.58
CA ILE A 115 14.39 4.46 -6.08
C ILE A 115 15.17 3.50 -6.97
N ARG A 116 16.39 3.90 -7.36
CA ARG A 116 17.30 3.05 -8.13
C ARG A 116 18.65 2.96 -7.46
N ASN A 117 19.10 1.74 -7.27
CA ASN A 117 20.44 1.41 -6.78
C ASN A 117 21.39 1.06 -7.94
N ILE A 118 20.81 0.65 -9.08
CA ILE A 118 21.54 0.12 -10.23
C ILE A 118 20.90 0.67 -11.52
N SER A 119 21.69 0.98 -12.53
CA SER A 119 21.20 1.38 -13.85
C SER A 119 20.48 0.21 -14.53
N ALA A 120 19.22 0.41 -14.89
CA ALA A 120 18.43 -0.61 -15.60
C ALA A 120 17.23 0.02 -16.34
N GLY A 121 16.73 -0.68 -17.34
CA GLY A 121 15.46 -0.41 -18.01
C GLY A 121 15.37 1.00 -18.60
N SER A 122 14.32 1.74 -18.20
CA SER A 122 14.08 3.10 -18.71
C SER A 122 15.20 4.07 -18.37
N PHE A 123 15.84 3.96 -17.22
CA PHE A 123 16.97 4.80 -16.83
C PHE A 123 18.15 4.63 -17.81
N ALA A 124 18.57 3.38 -18.03
CA ALA A 124 19.67 3.10 -18.94
C ALA A 124 19.40 3.62 -20.37
N LYS A 125 18.16 3.44 -20.84
CA LYS A 125 17.73 3.94 -22.16
C LYS A 125 17.72 5.46 -22.25
N HIS A 126 17.16 6.15 -21.25
CA HIS A 126 17.02 7.61 -21.27
C HIS A 126 18.38 8.32 -21.19
N TYR A 127 19.30 7.79 -20.40
CA TYR A 127 20.60 8.43 -20.17
C TYR A 127 21.73 7.84 -21.02
N GLY A 128 21.45 6.81 -21.85
CA GLY A 128 22.43 6.21 -22.76
C GLY A 128 23.58 5.51 -22.01
N VAL A 129 23.30 4.94 -20.84
CA VAL A 129 24.29 4.23 -20.02
C VAL A 129 24.05 2.72 -20.06
N GLU A 130 25.10 1.94 -19.77
CA GLU A 130 25.00 0.50 -19.66
C GLU A 130 24.11 0.09 -18.48
N GLU A 131 23.43 -1.06 -18.59
CA GLU A 131 22.73 -1.68 -17.47
C GLU A 131 23.71 -2.34 -16.50
N GLY A 132 23.37 -2.37 -15.21
CA GLY A 132 24.18 -3.02 -14.18
C GLY A 132 25.19 -2.13 -13.48
N ILE A 133 25.29 -0.84 -13.82
CA ILE A 133 26.15 0.10 -13.08
C ILE A 133 25.55 0.35 -11.70
N VAL A 134 26.26 -0.01 -10.65
CA VAL A 134 25.88 0.24 -9.26
C VAL A 134 26.13 1.72 -8.94
N PHE A 135 25.14 2.43 -8.46
CA PHE A 135 25.29 3.83 -8.10
C PHE A 135 25.99 3.99 -6.74
N PRO A 136 26.84 5.02 -6.57
CA PRO A 136 27.45 5.35 -5.27
C PRO A 136 26.42 5.62 -4.18
N GLU A 137 25.29 6.24 -4.57
CA GLU A 137 24.13 6.51 -3.72
C GLU A 137 22.85 6.22 -4.51
N PRO A 138 21.79 5.73 -3.86
CA PRO A 138 20.50 5.53 -4.52
C PRO A 138 19.95 6.83 -5.09
N THR A 139 19.42 6.77 -6.31
CA THR A 139 18.72 7.92 -6.91
C THR A 139 17.24 7.89 -6.58
N ILE A 140 16.57 9.04 -6.64
CA ILE A 140 15.13 9.15 -6.53
C ILE A 140 14.55 9.90 -7.73
N GLU A 141 13.54 9.31 -8.36
CA GLU A 141 12.80 9.86 -9.47
C GLU A 141 11.32 9.94 -9.13
N PHE A 142 10.61 10.87 -9.74
CA PHE A 142 9.16 10.96 -9.69
C PHE A 142 8.59 10.84 -11.10
N SER A 143 7.42 10.20 -11.20
CA SER A 143 6.63 10.16 -12.42
C SER A 143 5.20 10.58 -12.11
N TYR A 144 4.60 11.41 -12.96
CA TYR A 144 3.21 11.80 -12.80
C TYR A 144 2.31 10.64 -13.23
N LYS A 145 1.49 10.13 -12.31
CA LYS A 145 0.51 9.07 -12.62
C LYS A 145 -0.64 9.62 -13.42
N ASN A 146 -0.44 9.68 -14.72
CA ASN A 146 -1.43 10.11 -15.70
C ASN A 146 -1.26 9.32 -16.99
N ASP A 147 -2.09 8.29 -17.18
CA ASP A 147 -2.04 7.36 -18.33
C ASP A 147 -2.18 8.10 -19.67
N GLU A 148 -2.96 9.20 -19.72
CA GLU A 148 -3.17 10.00 -20.95
C GLU A 148 -1.89 10.74 -21.38
N LEU A 149 -1.05 11.11 -20.43
CA LEU A 149 0.24 11.77 -20.66
C LEU A 149 1.40 10.77 -20.75
N GLY A 150 1.16 9.48 -20.59
CA GLY A 150 2.18 8.43 -20.60
C GLY A 150 3.10 8.45 -19.38
N ASP A 151 2.57 8.84 -18.22
CA ASP A 151 3.29 8.88 -16.94
C ASP A 151 4.65 9.63 -17.03
N PRO A 152 4.69 10.93 -17.39
CA PRO A 152 5.93 11.65 -17.63
C PRO A 152 6.77 11.80 -16.37
N LEU A 153 8.10 11.73 -16.53
CA LEU A 153 9.05 11.98 -15.45
C LEU A 153 8.95 13.44 -14.96
N LEU A 154 8.99 13.61 -13.65
CA LEU A 154 8.99 14.89 -12.96
C LEU A 154 10.16 14.98 -11.98
N ASN A 155 10.58 16.20 -11.66
CA ASN A 155 11.32 16.45 -10.43
C ASN A 155 10.40 16.96 -9.31
N ALA A 156 10.92 17.05 -8.10
CA ALA A 156 10.16 17.50 -6.93
C ALA A 156 9.55 18.91 -7.09
N TYR A 157 10.24 19.82 -7.76
CA TYR A 157 9.77 21.19 -8.00
C TYR A 157 8.63 21.22 -9.00
N HIS A 158 8.68 20.39 -10.05
CA HIS A 158 7.56 20.24 -10.99
C HIS A 158 6.31 19.69 -10.28
N ALA A 159 6.46 18.68 -9.44
CA ALA A 159 5.35 18.10 -8.68
C ALA A 159 4.68 19.14 -7.76
N GLN A 160 5.47 19.98 -7.10
CA GLN A 160 4.97 21.07 -6.26
C GLN A 160 4.31 22.19 -7.09
N ALA A 161 4.92 22.60 -8.18
CA ALA A 161 4.38 23.66 -9.06
C ALA A 161 3.04 23.26 -9.69
N LEU A 162 2.85 21.96 -9.97
CA LEU A 162 1.60 21.40 -10.47
C LEU A 162 0.56 21.18 -9.37
N GLY A 163 0.89 21.45 -8.09
CA GLY A 163 -0.01 21.24 -6.96
C GLY A 163 -0.31 19.77 -6.65
N LEU A 164 0.53 18.85 -7.10
CA LEU A 164 0.36 17.42 -6.84
C LEU A 164 0.74 17.05 -5.41
N VAL A 165 1.73 17.77 -4.86
CA VAL A 165 2.23 17.63 -3.48
C VAL A 165 2.71 18.98 -2.95
N THR A 166 2.72 19.12 -1.62
CA THR A 166 3.41 20.23 -0.93
C THR A 166 4.90 19.91 -0.77
N LYS A 167 5.66 20.89 -0.31
CA LYS A 167 7.09 20.72 0.01
C LYS A 167 7.26 19.71 1.14
N GLU A 168 6.45 19.82 2.20
CA GLU A 168 6.47 18.96 3.38
C GLU A 168 6.10 17.51 3.02
N GLU A 169 5.10 17.33 2.16
CA GLU A 169 4.73 16.00 1.64
C GLU A 169 5.87 15.41 0.80
N THR A 170 6.53 16.23 -0.04
CA THR A 170 7.67 15.78 -0.83
C THR A 170 8.81 15.24 0.03
N GLU A 171 9.18 15.95 1.11
CA GLU A 171 10.24 15.52 2.01
C GLU A 171 9.83 14.26 2.80
N THR A 172 8.56 14.14 3.16
CA THR A 172 8.01 12.95 3.81
C THR A 172 8.06 11.74 2.87
N ILE A 173 7.66 11.91 1.61
CA ILE A 173 7.71 10.88 0.57
C ILE A 173 9.14 10.40 0.37
N LYS A 174 10.11 11.31 0.19
CA LYS A 174 11.54 10.98 0.03
C LYS A 174 12.04 10.15 1.22
N LYS A 175 11.77 10.62 2.44
CA LYS A 175 12.18 9.94 3.68
C LYS A 175 11.67 8.49 3.71
N TYR A 176 10.39 8.28 3.42
CA TYR A 176 9.83 6.93 3.42
C TYR A 176 10.30 6.09 2.23
N ALA A 177 10.48 6.69 1.05
CA ALA A 177 10.97 5.96 -0.12
C ALA A 177 12.37 5.37 0.12
N PHE A 178 13.32 6.16 0.64
CA PHE A 178 14.64 5.65 1.01
C PHE A 178 14.56 4.60 2.13
N LYS A 179 13.73 4.83 3.14
CA LYS A 179 13.56 3.86 4.23
C LYS A 179 12.97 2.52 3.75
N VAL A 180 12.06 2.55 2.78
CA VAL A 180 11.55 1.34 2.11
C VAL A 180 12.68 0.63 1.37
N ASN A 181 13.50 1.37 0.60
CA ASN A 181 14.65 0.82 -0.12
C ASN A 181 15.66 0.13 0.84
N ASP A 182 15.93 0.73 1.99
CA ASP A 182 16.86 0.18 2.98
C ASP A 182 16.29 -1.04 3.73
N THR A 183 14.97 -1.26 3.67
CA THR A 183 14.28 -2.35 4.37
C THR A 183 14.07 -3.56 3.46
N ALA A 184 13.99 -3.37 2.16
CA ALA A 184 13.70 -4.40 1.16
C ALA A 184 14.96 -5.14 0.73
#